data_a98b1c15e882b0116a7dbaff31792a34
#
_entry.id   a98b1c15e882b0116a7dbaff31792a34
#
_cell.length_a   1.000
_cell.length_b   1.000
_cell.length_c   1.000
_cell.angle_alpha   90.00
_cell.angle_beta   90.00
_cell.angle_gamma   90.00
#
_symmetry.space_group_name_H-M   'P 1'
#
loop_
_entity.id
_entity.type
_entity.pdbx_description
1 polymer ?
#
loop_
_entity_poly.entity_id
_entity_poly.type
_entity_poly.pdbx_seq_one_letter_code
_entity_poly.pdbx_strand_id
1 'polypeptide(L)'
;MTAKEQGKRLLKYITKERKDVLNIYFYAILSGLVQLSLPLGIQAIISFAMGATMVTSIYILIAFVVLGTWLVGFFRVKVMEIIEKIQQKIFVEYAISFSETLPKIKLEKTNQYYLPELINRFFDTQNLQKGISKILLEIPTAIIHILFGIILLSFYHPWFLAFGAIVLVGVVLIFNYTSEKGIVTCLIESEKKYFVASWLEDIASSVKSFKVNKHTNLHLRETDDRLLDYLSYRTHHFKVLLFQYKTIIFFKVLITLVMLVIGTYLLVNQKLNIGAFIAAEIVVLTILTAVEKLIKSLESYYDVITALSKLSK
;
A
#
# COMPACT_ATOMS: atom_id res chain seq x y z
N MET A 1 14.18 9.88 16.84
CA MET A 1 13.75 10.52 15.56
C MET A 1 12.25 10.49 15.45
N THR A 2 11.62 11.60 15.07
CA THR A 2 10.16 11.68 14.96
C THR A 2 9.67 11.05 13.64
N ALA A 3 8.42 10.50 13.61
CA ALA A 3 7.79 9.98 12.39
C ALA A 3 7.79 10.99 11.23
N LYS A 4 7.71 12.29 11.57
CA LYS A 4 7.77 13.39 10.60
C LYS A 4 9.13 13.54 9.92
N GLU A 5 10.23 13.26 10.61
CA GLU A 5 11.58 13.28 10.03
C GLU A 5 11.80 12.12 9.06
N GLN A 6 11.27 10.95 9.40
CA GLN A 6 11.34 9.76 8.55
C GLN A 6 10.50 9.95 7.28
N GLY A 7 9.30 10.55 7.39
CA GLY A 7 8.48 10.91 6.24
C GLY A 7 9.20 11.88 5.28
N LYS A 8 9.95 12.86 5.82
CA LYS A 8 10.78 13.76 4.99
C LYS A 8 11.90 13.02 4.26
N ARG A 9 12.51 12.00 4.88
CA ARG A 9 13.54 11.17 4.22
C ARG A 9 12.96 10.32 3.09
N LEU A 10 11.79 9.73 3.30
CA LEU A 10 11.07 9.02 2.24
C LEU A 10 10.78 9.95 1.05
N LEU A 11 10.28 11.16 1.33
CA LEU A 11 10.05 12.17 0.29
C LEU A 11 11.35 12.55 -0.43
N LYS A 12 12.47 12.72 0.30
CA LYS A 12 13.79 13.00 -0.29
C LYS A 12 14.26 11.85 -1.18
N TYR A 13 13.98 10.60 -0.79
CA TYR A 13 14.31 9.43 -1.59
C TYR A 13 13.49 9.39 -2.88
N ILE A 14 12.17 9.57 -2.78
CA ILE A 14 11.25 9.65 -3.93
C ILE A 14 11.64 10.80 -4.87
N THR A 15 12.06 11.94 -4.34
CA THR A 15 12.52 13.08 -5.14
C THR A 15 13.84 12.83 -5.84
N LYS A 16 14.70 11.96 -5.33
CA LYS A 16 15.96 11.56 -5.99
C LYS A 16 15.67 10.80 -7.29
N GLU A 17 14.68 9.90 -7.26
CA GLU A 17 14.24 9.12 -8.44
C GLU A 17 13.08 9.79 -9.21
N ARG A 18 13.08 11.14 -9.25
CA ARG A 18 11.97 11.95 -9.79
C ARG A 18 11.53 11.52 -11.19
N LYS A 19 12.47 11.17 -12.09
CA LYS A 19 12.14 10.77 -13.46
C LYS A 19 11.36 9.46 -13.50
N ASP A 20 11.80 8.46 -12.75
CA ASP A 20 11.16 7.15 -12.71
C ASP A 20 9.78 7.24 -12.01
N VAL A 21 9.69 8.02 -10.93
CA VAL A 21 8.42 8.29 -10.25
C VAL A 21 7.43 9.02 -11.15
N LEU A 22 7.88 10.02 -11.92
CA LEU A 22 7.03 10.76 -12.85
C LEU A 22 6.51 9.87 -13.98
N ASN A 23 7.32 8.95 -14.48
CA ASN A 23 6.89 7.94 -15.43
C ASN A 23 5.83 6.99 -14.85
N ILE A 24 5.95 6.60 -13.57
CA ILE A 24 4.92 5.81 -12.88
C ILE A 24 3.59 6.55 -12.86
N TYR A 25 3.58 7.85 -12.47
CA TYR A 25 2.36 8.67 -12.49
C TYR A 25 1.81 8.84 -13.90
N PHE A 26 2.65 9.03 -14.90
CA PHE A 26 2.23 9.13 -16.29
C PHE A 26 1.49 7.87 -16.76
N TYR A 27 2.08 6.68 -16.55
CA TYR A 27 1.41 5.42 -16.91
C TYR A 27 0.17 5.15 -16.05
N ALA A 28 0.15 5.57 -14.78
CA ALA A 28 -1.02 5.46 -13.93
C ALA A 28 -2.17 6.33 -14.44
N ILE A 29 -1.91 7.56 -14.91
CA ILE A 29 -2.90 8.45 -15.54
C ILE A 29 -3.45 7.84 -16.82
N LEU A 30 -2.57 7.36 -17.72
CA LEU A 30 -3.00 6.69 -18.95
C LEU A 30 -3.86 5.46 -18.65
N SER A 31 -3.41 4.62 -17.69
CA SER A 31 -4.16 3.45 -17.24
C SER A 31 -5.53 3.83 -16.69
N GLY A 32 -5.60 4.87 -15.86
CA GLY A 32 -6.86 5.35 -15.29
C GLY A 32 -7.83 5.90 -16.33
N LEU A 33 -7.35 6.66 -17.33
CA LEU A 33 -8.17 7.13 -18.44
C LEU A 33 -8.75 5.96 -19.27
N VAL A 34 -7.89 5.02 -19.64
CA VAL A 34 -8.31 3.85 -20.41
C VAL A 34 -9.25 2.95 -19.60
N GLN A 35 -9.08 2.87 -18.29
CA GLN A 35 -9.96 2.10 -17.41
C GLN A 35 -11.42 2.58 -17.46
N LEU A 36 -11.68 3.85 -17.77
CA LEU A 36 -13.04 4.39 -17.95
C LEU A 36 -13.76 3.78 -19.17
N SER A 37 -13.02 3.22 -20.12
CA SER A 37 -13.62 2.52 -21.28
C SER A 37 -14.52 1.36 -20.86
N LEU A 38 -14.23 0.70 -19.74
CA LEU A 38 -14.99 -0.45 -19.25
C LEU A 38 -16.43 -0.04 -18.83
N PRO A 39 -16.67 0.87 -17.86
CA PRO A 39 -18.02 1.26 -17.48
C PRO A 39 -18.78 1.94 -18.63
N LEU A 40 -18.12 2.81 -19.39
CA LEU A 40 -18.74 3.50 -20.54
C LEU A 40 -19.12 2.53 -21.66
N GLY A 41 -18.23 1.57 -21.97
CA GLY A 41 -18.49 0.55 -22.97
C GLY A 41 -19.62 -0.38 -22.56
N ILE A 42 -19.66 -0.84 -21.31
CA ILE A 42 -20.75 -1.67 -20.79
C ILE A 42 -22.08 -0.91 -20.83
N GLN A 43 -22.09 0.36 -20.43
CA GLN A 43 -23.27 1.22 -20.54
C GLN A 43 -23.81 1.27 -21.98
N ALA A 44 -22.93 1.53 -22.95
CA ALA A 44 -23.31 1.61 -24.37
C ALA A 44 -23.84 0.26 -24.88
N ILE A 45 -23.15 -0.85 -24.56
CA ILE A 45 -23.58 -2.20 -24.95
C ILE A 45 -24.98 -2.51 -24.40
N ILE A 46 -25.24 -2.22 -23.12
CA ILE A 46 -26.56 -2.45 -22.50
C ILE A 46 -27.62 -1.58 -23.17
N SER A 47 -27.32 -0.31 -23.43
CA SER A 47 -28.26 0.61 -24.08
C SER A 47 -28.65 0.15 -25.48
N PHE A 48 -27.69 -0.37 -26.28
CA PHE A 48 -27.97 -0.95 -27.60
C PHE A 48 -28.73 -2.27 -27.50
N ALA A 49 -28.37 -3.15 -26.55
CA ALA A 49 -29.05 -4.43 -26.35
C ALA A 49 -30.52 -4.27 -25.95
N MET A 50 -30.82 -3.27 -25.11
CA MET A 50 -32.21 -2.93 -24.73
C MET A 50 -33.03 -2.39 -25.88
N GLY A 51 -32.40 -1.80 -26.90
CA GLY A 51 -33.04 -1.38 -28.15
C GLY A 51 -33.42 -2.55 -29.09
N ALA A 52 -33.18 -3.79 -28.68
CA ALA A 52 -33.47 -5.03 -29.40
C ALA A 52 -32.86 -5.13 -30.83
N THR A 53 -31.81 -4.36 -31.11
CA THR A 53 -31.13 -4.38 -32.42
C THR A 53 -29.71 -4.93 -32.27
N MET A 54 -29.44 -6.10 -32.84
CA MET A 54 -28.08 -6.60 -33.06
C MET A 54 -27.40 -5.76 -34.14
N VAL A 55 -26.71 -4.70 -33.75
CA VAL A 55 -26.05 -3.81 -34.70
C VAL A 55 -24.54 -4.09 -34.69
N THR A 56 -23.87 -3.95 -35.82
CA THR A 56 -22.40 -4.03 -35.95
C THR A 56 -21.66 -3.19 -34.90
N SER A 57 -22.27 -2.10 -34.47
CA SER A 57 -21.74 -1.20 -33.41
C SER A 57 -21.48 -1.93 -32.06
N ILE A 58 -22.25 -2.98 -31.71
CA ILE A 58 -22.03 -3.75 -30.47
C ILE A 58 -20.71 -4.49 -30.53
N TYR A 59 -20.38 -5.12 -31.67
CA TYR A 59 -19.11 -5.84 -31.83
C TYR A 59 -17.92 -4.88 -31.77
N ILE A 60 -18.04 -3.66 -32.34
CA ILE A 60 -17.02 -2.63 -32.26
C ILE A 60 -16.82 -2.18 -30.81
N LEU A 61 -17.90 -1.97 -30.05
CA LEU A 61 -17.85 -1.61 -28.63
C LEU A 61 -17.18 -2.69 -27.79
N ILE A 62 -17.53 -3.96 -28.03
CA ILE A 62 -16.89 -5.09 -27.35
C ILE A 62 -15.39 -5.11 -27.62
N ALA A 63 -14.99 -4.97 -28.91
CA ALA A 63 -13.59 -4.90 -29.29
C ALA A 63 -12.85 -3.73 -28.59
N PHE A 64 -13.51 -2.57 -28.51
CA PHE A 64 -12.95 -1.38 -27.84
C PHE A 64 -12.75 -1.61 -26.32
N VAL A 65 -13.70 -2.23 -25.62
CA VAL A 65 -13.59 -2.56 -24.19
C VAL A 65 -12.48 -3.58 -23.96
N VAL A 66 -12.40 -4.61 -24.81
CA VAL A 66 -11.34 -5.64 -24.71
C VAL A 66 -9.97 -5.02 -24.94
N LEU A 67 -9.82 -4.18 -25.98
CA LEU A 67 -8.59 -3.45 -26.24
C LEU A 67 -8.21 -2.51 -25.07
N GLY A 68 -9.18 -1.81 -24.50
CA GLY A 68 -8.98 -0.98 -23.32
C GLY A 68 -8.46 -1.78 -22.14
N THR A 69 -9.06 -2.94 -21.86
CA THR A 69 -8.61 -3.82 -20.78
C THR A 69 -7.18 -4.32 -21.00
N TRP A 70 -6.82 -4.66 -22.25
CA TRP A 70 -5.46 -5.06 -22.60
C TRP A 70 -4.46 -3.92 -22.40
N LEU A 71 -4.79 -2.69 -22.83
CA LEU A 71 -3.95 -1.50 -22.65
C LEU A 71 -3.69 -1.18 -21.17
N VAL A 72 -4.71 -1.30 -20.32
CA VAL A 72 -4.57 -1.15 -18.85
C VAL A 72 -3.53 -2.14 -18.32
N GLY A 73 -3.63 -3.41 -18.74
CA GLY A 73 -2.64 -4.43 -18.38
C GLY A 73 -1.23 -4.08 -18.84
N PHE A 74 -1.11 -3.63 -20.09
CA PHE A 74 0.18 -3.21 -20.67
C PHE A 74 0.82 -2.06 -19.88
N PHE A 75 0.09 -1.00 -19.55
CA PHE A 75 0.60 0.11 -18.75
C PHE A 75 1.01 -0.35 -17.34
N ARG A 76 0.26 -1.27 -16.74
CA ARG A 76 0.61 -1.83 -15.43
C ARG A 76 1.93 -2.60 -15.46
N VAL A 77 2.19 -3.36 -16.53
CA VAL A 77 3.48 -4.06 -16.73
C VAL A 77 4.61 -3.03 -16.82
N LYS A 78 4.42 -1.92 -17.56
CA LYS A 78 5.44 -0.85 -17.65
C LYS A 78 5.74 -0.21 -16.29
N VAL A 79 4.73 0.01 -15.47
CA VAL A 79 4.92 0.48 -14.08
C VAL A 79 5.74 -0.53 -13.28
N MET A 80 5.46 -1.84 -13.38
CA MET A 80 6.21 -2.87 -12.68
C MET A 80 7.69 -2.91 -13.10
N GLU A 81 8.00 -2.76 -14.40
CA GLU A 81 9.38 -2.69 -14.90
C GLU A 81 10.16 -1.50 -14.31
N ILE A 82 9.51 -0.34 -14.15
CA ILE A 82 10.13 0.85 -13.55
C ILE A 82 10.36 0.63 -12.06
N ILE A 83 9.38 0.07 -11.36
CA ILE A 83 9.47 -0.20 -9.93
C ILE A 83 10.61 -1.20 -9.64
N GLU A 84 10.76 -2.24 -10.46
CA GLU A 84 11.87 -3.20 -10.32
C GLU A 84 13.23 -2.50 -10.42
N LYS A 85 13.42 -1.58 -11.37
CA LYS A 85 14.64 -0.77 -11.46
C LYS A 85 14.90 0.05 -10.19
N ILE A 86 13.86 0.64 -9.61
CA ILE A 86 13.98 1.38 -8.36
C ILE A 86 14.40 0.44 -7.21
N GLN A 87 13.82 -0.76 -7.12
CA GLN A 87 14.21 -1.74 -6.10
C GLN A 87 15.68 -2.16 -6.23
N GLN A 88 16.16 -2.42 -7.44
CA GLN A 88 17.56 -2.75 -7.70
C GLN A 88 18.49 -1.61 -7.27
N LYS A 89 18.16 -0.36 -7.61
CA LYS A 89 18.91 0.81 -7.18
C LYS A 89 18.98 0.94 -5.66
N ILE A 90 17.87 0.72 -4.96
CA ILE A 90 17.83 0.73 -3.49
C ILE A 90 18.84 -0.26 -2.93
N PHE A 91 18.79 -1.50 -3.39
CA PHE A 91 19.68 -2.55 -2.90
C PHE A 91 21.16 -2.22 -3.10
N VAL A 92 21.51 -1.80 -4.32
CA VAL A 92 22.90 -1.44 -4.67
C VAL A 92 23.39 -0.26 -3.84
N GLU A 93 22.57 0.80 -3.70
CA GLU A 93 22.93 1.99 -2.94
C GLU A 93 23.21 1.67 -1.47
N TYR A 94 22.32 0.88 -0.82
CA TYR A 94 22.54 0.50 0.57
C TYR A 94 23.71 -0.48 0.72
N ALA A 95 23.90 -1.43 -0.19
CA ALA A 95 25.04 -2.37 -0.15
C ALA A 95 26.38 -1.62 -0.23
N ILE A 96 26.51 -0.66 -1.15
CA ILE A 96 27.70 0.18 -1.28
C ILE A 96 27.88 1.05 -0.01
N SER A 97 26.81 1.70 0.45
CA SER A 97 26.86 2.55 1.65
C SER A 97 27.32 1.78 2.88
N PHE A 98 26.81 0.56 3.10
CA PHE A 98 27.27 -0.31 4.19
C PHE A 98 28.73 -0.70 4.03
N SER A 99 29.14 -1.10 2.81
CA SER A 99 30.53 -1.46 2.51
C SER A 99 31.51 -0.30 2.76
N GLU A 100 31.11 0.94 2.47
CA GLU A 100 31.93 2.12 2.71
C GLU A 100 31.96 2.56 4.18
N THR A 101 30.87 2.35 4.91
CA THR A 101 30.70 2.88 6.27
C THR A 101 31.28 1.95 7.32
N LEU A 102 31.09 0.63 7.16
CA LEU A 102 31.56 -0.37 8.13
C LEU A 102 33.06 -0.25 8.48
N PRO A 103 33.99 -0.11 7.51
CA PRO A 103 35.42 0.03 7.84
C PRO A 103 35.77 1.36 8.51
N LYS A 104 34.88 2.37 8.42
CA LYS A 104 35.12 3.71 9.01
C LYS A 104 34.59 3.85 10.45
N ILE A 105 33.99 2.80 11.00
CA ILE A 105 33.51 2.80 12.39
C ILE A 105 34.70 2.93 13.32
N LYS A 106 34.68 3.91 14.24
CA LYS A 106 35.74 4.13 15.23
C LYS A 106 35.81 2.93 16.18
N LEU A 107 37.02 2.40 16.42
CA LEU A 107 37.28 1.25 17.30
C LEU A 107 36.75 1.48 18.74
N GLU A 108 36.80 2.72 19.25
CA GLU A 108 36.24 3.09 20.55
C GLU A 108 34.74 2.84 20.67
N LYS A 109 34.01 2.94 19.55
CA LYS A 109 32.56 2.67 19.48
C LYS A 109 32.26 1.20 19.22
N THR A 110 33.21 0.42 18.75
CA THR A 110 33.05 -1.00 18.45
C THR A 110 32.70 -1.82 19.70
N ASN A 111 33.18 -1.39 20.88
CA ASN A 111 32.83 -2.01 22.16
C ASN A 111 31.39 -1.68 22.64
N GLN A 112 30.75 -0.67 22.04
CA GLN A 112 29.37 -0.26 22.36
C GLN A 112 28.32 -0.82 21.39
N TYR A 113 28.75 -1.29 20.21
CA TYR A 113 27.88 -1.82 19.15
C TYR A 113 28.29 -3.24 18.80
N TYR A 114 27.33 -4.14 18.87
CA TYR A 114 27.52 -5.51 18.36
C TYR A 114 27.49 -5.45 16.83
N LEU A 115 28.67 -5.55 16.19
CA LEU A 115 28.82 -5.41 14.73
C LEU A 115 27.93 -6.35 13.90
N PRO A 116 27.72 -7.64 14.29
CA PRO A 116 26.78 -8.52 13.58
C PRO A 116 25.36 -7.97 13.54
N GLU A 117 24.87 -7.32 14.62
CA GLU A 117 23.55 -6.69 14.63
C GLU A 117 23.44 -5.56 13.58
N LEU A 118 24.51 -4.78 13.37
CA LEU A 118 24.54 -3.75 12.33
C LEU A 118 24.40 -4.35 10.92
N ILE A 119 25.03 -5.51 10.68
CA ILE A 119 24.90 -6.22 9.40
C ILE A 119 23.48 -6.74 9.22
N ASN A 120 22.84 -7.24 10.27
CA ASN A 120 21.47 -7.70 10.21
C ASN A 120 20.49 -6.58 9.83
N ARG A 121 20.77 -5.32 10.21
CA ARG A 121 19.98 -4.16 9.76
C ARG A 121 20.00 -3.98 8.25
N PHE A 122 21.05 -4.45 7.56
CA PHE A 122 21.08 -4.44 6.09
C PHE A 122 19.91 -5.20 5.47
N PHE A 123 19.43 -6.28 6.12
CA PHE A 123 18.27 -7.02 5.62
C PHE A 123 16.96 -6.25 5.69
N ASP A 124 16.88 -5.13 6.45
CA ASP A 124 15.75 -4.20 6.35
C ASP A 124 15.66 -3.50 4.99
N THR A 125 16.73 -3.52 4.20
CA THR A 125 16.70 -3.07 2.80
C THR A 125 15.65 -3.82 1.99
N GLN A 126 15.44 -5.11 2.25
CA GLN A 126 14.40 -5.90 1.58
C GLN A 126 12.99 -5.41 1.95
N ASN A 127 12.77 -5.07 3.23
CA ASN A 127 11.49 -4.51 3.68
C ASN A 127 11.26 -3.12 3.04
N LEU A 128 12.32 -2.33 2.94
CA LEU A 128 12.30 -1.03 2.25
C LEU A 128 11.95 -1.19 0.77
N GLN A 129 12.59 -2.11 0.05
CA GLN A 129 12.32 -2.40 -1.37
C GLN A 129 10.86 -2.80 -1.57
N LYS A 130 10.38 -3.80 -0.83
CA LYS A 130 9.00 -4.30 -0.93
C LYS A 130 7.98 -3.23 -0.59
N GLY A 131 8.24 -2.46 0.48
CA GLY A 131 7.34 -1.40 0.92
C GLY A 131 7.25 -0.25 -0.09
N ILE A 132 8.40 0.24 -0.61
CA ILE A 132 8.44 1.28 -1.64
C ILE A 132 7.77 0.79 -2.92
N SER A 133 8.02 -0.45 -3.35
CA SER A 133 7.37 -1.06 -4.50
C SER A 133 5.85 -1.01 -4.38
N LYS A 134 5.32 -1.47 -3.26
CA LYS A 134 3.87 -1.48 -3.02
C LYS A 134 3.28 -0.07 -2.97
N ILE A 135 3.96 0.88 -2.32
CA ILE A 135 3.54 2.28 -2.27
C ILE A 135 3.48 2.89 -3.67
N LEU A 136 4.53 2.72 -4.48
CA LEU A 136 4.61 3.28 -5.82
C LEU A 136 3.64 2.60 -6.82
N LEU A 137 3.30 1.33 -6.60
CA LEU A 137 2.34 0.62 -7.46
C LEU A 137 0.89 0.97 -7.11
N GLU A 138 0.55 0.98 -5.81
CA GLU A 138 -0.84 1.05 -5.36
C GLU A 138 -1.34 2.49 -5.19
N ILE A 139 -0.54 3.39 -4.59
CA ILE A 139 -1.01 4.74 -4.25
C ILE A 139 -1.31 5.58 -5.49
N PRO A 140 -0.43 5.71 -6.52
CA PRO A 140 -0.74 6.50 -7.71
C PRO A 140 -1.96 5.98 -8.45
N THR A 141 -2.05 4.66 -8.65
CA THR A 141 -3.17 4.04 -9.34
C THR A 141 -4.48 4.23 -8.59
N ALA A 142 -4.47 4.07 -7.26
CA ALA A 142 -5.67 4.24 -6.44
C ALA A 142 -6.17 5.69 -6.44
N ILE A 143 -5.28 6.67 -6.28
CA ILE A 143 -5.64 8.10 -6.34
C ILE A 143 -6.29 8.42 -7.69
N ILE A 144 -5.69 7.97 -8.78
CA ILE A 144 -6.18 8.25 -10.14
C ILE A 144 -7.54 7.59 -10.38
N HIS A 145 -7.73 6.33 -9.94
CA HIS A 145 -9.01 5.64 -10.06
C HIS A 145 -10.12 6.33 -9.24
N ILE A 146 -9.82 6.83 -8.04
CA ILE A 146 -10.77 7.60 -7.25
C ILE A 146 -11.13 8.91 -7.96
N LEU A 147 -10.13 9.68 -8.42
CA LEU A 147 -10.36 10.95 -9.08
C LEU A 147 -11.17 10.79 -10.36
N PHE A 148 -10.75 9.92 -11.27
CA PHE A 148 -11.47 9.70 -12.53
C PHE A 148 -12.84 9.05 -12.30
N GLY A 149 -12.95 8.15 -11.32
CA GLY A 149 -14.22 7.56 -10.95
C GLY A 149 -15.22 8.61 -10.46
N ILE A 150 -14.80 9.52 -9.57
CA ILE A 150 -15.66 10.62 -9.08
C ILE A 150 -16.02 11.57 -10.23
N ILE A 151 -15.09 11.92 -11.09
CA ILE A 151 -15.36 12.75 -12.27
C ILE A 151 -16.41 12.08 -13.17
N LEU A 152 -16.23 10.79 -13.48
CA LEU A 152 -17.18 10.05 -14.31
C LEU A 152 -18.57 9.97 -13.66
N LEU A 153 -18.63 9.69 -12.35
CA LEU A 153 -19.91 9.66 -11.62
C LEU A 153 -20.63 11.02 -11.66
N SER A 154 -19.89 12.12 -11.58
CA SER A 154 -20.48 13.47 -11.61
C SER A 154 -21.19 13.79 -12.93
N PHE A 155 -20.78 13.17 -14.05
CA PHE A 155 -21.45 13.31 -15.34
C PHE A 155 -22.81 12.59 -15.41
N TYR A 156 -23.01 11.56 -14.57
CA TYR A 156 -24.29 10.86 -14.54
C TYR A 156 -25.36 11.64 -13.81
N HIS A 157 -25.03 12.18 -12.62
CA HIS A 157 -25.98 13.01 -11.86
C HIS A 157 -25.26 13.82 -10.76
N PRO A 158 -25.65 15.10 -10.48
CA PRO A 158 -25.03 15.94 -9.46
C PRO A 158 -24.98 15.33 -8.05
N TRP A 159 -25.91 14.47 -7.68
CA TRP A 159 -25.90 13.78 -6.38
C TRP A 159 -24.68 12.89 -6.19
N PHE A 160 -24.13 12.35 -7.28
CA PHE A 160 -22.88 11.56 -7.22
C PHE A 160 -21.64 12.41 -6.93
N LEU A 161 -21.71 13.72 -7.16
CA LEU A 161 -20.63 14.62 -6.73
C LEU A 161 -20.59 14.72 -5.19
N ALA A 162 -21.75 14.87 -4.53
CA ALA A 162 -21.85 14.84 -3.08
C ALA A 162 -21.38 13.49 -2.51
N PHE A 163 -21.75 12.39 -3.16
CA PHE A 163 -21.26 11.06 -2.84
C PHE A 163 -19.72 10.97 -2.92
N GLY A 164 -19.12 11.47 -3.99
CA GLY A 164 -17.66 11.51 -4.16
C GLY A 164 -16.96 12.33 -3.07
N ALA A 165 -17.56 13.47 -2.66
CA ALA A 165 -17.03 14.27 -1.55
C ALA A 165 -17.06 13.49 -0.22
N ILE A 166 -18.13 12.74 0.07
CA ILE A 166 -18.23 11.88 1.26
C ILE A 166 -17.13 10.81 1.24
N VAL A 167 -16.89 10.19 0.08
CA VAL A 167 -15.82 9.20 -0.08
C VAL A 167 -14.45 9.80 0.25
N LEU A 168 -14.12 10.97 -0.33
CA LEU A 168 -12.84 11.64 -0.10
C LEU A 168 -12.65 12.04 1.37
N VAL A 169 -13.66 12.62 1.98
CA VAL A 169 -13.62 12.98 3.42
C VAL A 169 -13.42 11.74 4.28
N GLY A 170 -14.14 10.65 4.00
CA GLY A 170 -13.99 9.39 4.72
C GLY A 170 -12.58 8.83 4.64
N VAL A 171 -11.96 8.82 3.46
CA VAL A 171 -10.57 8.37 3.27
C VAL A 171 -9.60 9.22 4.08
N VAL A 172 -9.72 10.55 4.02
CA VAL A 172 -8.84 11.49 4.76
C VAL A 172 -8.98 11.29 6.28
N LEU A 173 -10.22 11.12 6.78
CA LEU A 173 -10.46 10.89 8.20
C LEU A 173 -9.84 9.57 8.68
N ILE A 174 -10.01 8.47 7.93
CA ILE A 174 -9.41 7.18 8.26
C ILE A 174 -7.89 7.30 8.29
N PHE A 175 -7.30 7.95 7.29
CA PHE A 175 -5.86 8.13 7.19
C PHE A 175 -5.31 8.92 8.40
N ASN A 176 -5.90 10.08 8.71
CA ASN A 176 -5.43 10.93 9.79
C ASN A 176 -5.55 10.28 11.17
N TYR A 177 -6.66 9.54 11.41
CA TYR A 177 -6.91 8.93 12.70
C TYR A 177 -5.97 7.74 13.01
N THR A 178 -5.54 7.00 11.98
CA THR A 178 -4.85 5.72 12.16
C THR A 178 -3.35 5.78 11.89
N SER A 179 -2.86 6.74 11.10
CA SER A 179 -1.47 6.73 10.62
C SER A 179 -0.43 6.88 11.74
N GLU A 180 -0.64 7.79 12.67
CA GLU A 180 0.33 8.06 13.76
C GLU A 180 0.46 6.86 14.70
N LYS A 181 -0.67 6.28 15.13
CA LYS A 181 -0.68 5.09 15.99
C LYS A 181 -0.02 3.90 15.30
N GLY A 182 -0.28 3.72 13.99
CA GLY A 182 0.33 2.66 13.19
C GLY A 182 1.84 2.75 13.14
N ILE A 183 2.40 3.94 12.91
CA ILE A 183 3.86 4.16 12.88
C ILE A 183 4.50 3.83 14.24
N VAL A 184 3.95 4.37 15.32
CA VAL A 184 4.51 4.19 16.67
C VAL A 184 4.51 2.70 17.06
N THR A 185 3.40 2.01 16.86
CA THR A 185 3.29 0.59 17.22
C THR A 185 4.19 -0.29 16.36
N CYS A 186 4.36 0.01 15.06
CA CYS A 186 5.26 -0.69 14.15
C CYS A 186 6.74 -0.52 14.55
N LEU A 187 7.14 0.69 14.94
CA LEU A 187 8.51 0.97 15.40
C LEU A 187 8.85 0.15 16.66
N ILE A 188 7.96 0.11 17.65
CA ILE A 188 8.18 -0.64 18.90
C ILE A 188 8.21 -2.14 18.61
N GLU A 189 7.28 -2.66 17.83
CA GLU A 189 7.27 -4.07 17.41
C GLU A 189 8.58 -4.46 16.74
N SER A 190 9.07 -3.64 15.80
CA SER A 190 10.33 -3.87 15.11
C SER A 190 11.52 -3.86 16.08
N GLU A 191 11.53 -2.97 17.08
CA GLU A 191 12.58 -2.96 18.12
C GLU A 191 12.60 -4.27 18.90
N LYS A 192 11.44 -4.75 19.36
CA LYS A 192 11.33 -6.01 20.10
C LYS A 192 11.75 -7.23 19.25
N LYS A 193 11.43 -7.24 17.96
CA LYS A 193 11.92 -8.26 17.03
C LYS A 193 13.45 -8.32 17.01
N TYR A 194 14.13 -7.18 16.99
CA TYR A 194 15.59 -7.13 17.02
C TYR A 194 16.18 -7.59 18.35
N PHE A 195 15.51 -7.37 19.48
CA PHE A 195 15.95 -7.92 20.77
C PHE A 195 15.92 -9.45 20.79
N VAL A 196 14.94 -10.07 20.12
CA VAL A 196 14.93 -11.54 19.95
C VAL A 196 16.09 -11.97 19.06
N ALA A 197 16.32 -11.29 17.93
CA ALA A 197 17.40 -11.63 16.99
C ALA A 197 18.77 -11.53 17.66
N SER A 198 19.07 -10.43 18.38
CA SER A 198 20.33 -10.25 19.07
C SER A 198 20.60 -11.33 20.13
N TRP A 199 19.54 -11.76 20.83
CA TRP A 199 19.67 -12.86 21.78
C TRP A 199 20.03 -14.20 21.10
N LEU A 200 19.44 -14.51 19.96
CA LEU A 200 19.80 -15.71 19.20
C LEU A 200 21.27 -15.65 18.70
N GLU A 201 21.75 -14.46 18.34
CA GLU A 201 23.16 -14.25 18.00
C GLU A 201 24.08 -14.44 19.22
N ASP A 202 23.67 -13.95 20.40
CA ASP A 202 24.42 -14.16 21.65
C ASP A 202 24.52 -15.65 21.98
N ILE A 203 23.44 -16.42 21.82
CA ILE A 203 23.46 -17.88 21.97
C ILE A 203 24.42 -18.52 20.96
N ALA A 204 24.37 -18.10 19.69
CA ALA A 204 25.21 -18.64 18.64
C ALA A 204 26.71 -18.35 18.89
N SER A 205 27.04 -17.13 19.34
CA SER A 205 28.42 -16.75 19.67
C SER A 205 28.95 -17.46 20.92
N SER A 206 28.07 -17.75 21.88
CA SER A 206 28.39 -18.35 23.17
C SER A 206 28.06 -19.85 23.27
N VAL A 207 27.91 -20.56 22.15
CA VAL A 207 27.52 -21.99 22.08
C VAL A 207 28.36 -22.88 23.01
N LYS A 208 29.68 -22.62 23.12
CA LYS A 208 30.59 -23.40 24.00
C LYS A 208 30.16 -23.28 25.46
N SER A 209 29.82 -22.08 25.94
CA SER A 209 29.39 -21.81 27.32
C SER A 209 28.08 -22.52 27.64
N PHE A 210 27.12 -22.51 26.71
CA PHE A 210 25.84 -23.20 26.86
C PHE A 210 26.01 -24.74 26.85
N LYS A 211 26.98 -25.29 26.09
CA LYS A 211 27.26 -26.73 26.08
C LYS A 211 27.89 -27.22 27.38
N VAL A 212 28.69 -26.38 28.06
CA VAL A 212 29.29 -26.72 29.36
C VAL A 212 28.23 -26.69 30.46
N ASN A 213 27.30 -25.71 30.42
CA ASN A 213 26.26 -25.51 31.43
C ASN A 213 24.93 -26.21 31.05
N LYS A 214 25.00 -27.49 30.69
CA LYS A 214 23.86 -28.26 30.18
C LYS A 214 22.63 -28.36 31.11
N HIS A 215 22.79 -28.08 32.40
CA HIS A 215 21.73 -28.23 33.41
C HIS A 215 20.86 -26.98 33.61
N THR A 216 21.19 -25.86 32.98
CA THR A 216 20.38 -24.66 33.10
C THR A 216 19.62 -24.42 31.78
N ASN A 217 18.29 -24.46 31.85
CA ASN A 217 17.42 -24.06 30.71
C ASN A 217 17.33 -22.51 30.59
N LEU A 218 18.40 -21.80 31.03
CA LEU A 218 18.44 -20.33 31.04
C LEU A 218 18.18 -19.73 29.66
N HIS A 219 18.80 -20.31 28.62
CA HIS A 219 18.66 -19.84 27.25
C HIS A 219 17.21 -19.95 26.75
N LEU A 220 16.49 -21.04 27.11
CA LEU A 220 15.08 -21.20 26.72
C LEU A 220 14.18 -20.26 27.48
N ARG A 221 14.43 -20.07 28.77
CA ARG A 221 13.63 -19.15 29.61
C ARG A 221 13.77 -17.71 29.13
N GLU A 222 15.00 -17.24 28.91
CA GLU A 222 15.24 -15.90 28.41
C GLU A 222 14.67 -15.69 26.99
N THR A 223 14.72 -16.73 26.13
CA THR A 223 14.07 -16.69 24.81
C THR A 223 12.55 -16.56 24.95
N ASP A 224 11.94 -17.31 25.87
CA ASP A 224 10.49 -17.27 26.11
C ASP A 224 10.05 -15.90 26.60
N ASP A 225 10.76 -15.31 27.57
CA ASP A 225 10.48 -13.97 28.09
C ASP A 225 10.53 -12.90 26.96
N ARG A 226 11.56 -12.95 26.09
CA ARG A 226 11.71 -12.01 24.95
C ARG A 226 10.65 -12.24 23.88
N LEU A 227 10.25 -13.48 23.62
CA LEU A 227 9.18 -13.81 22.69
C LEU A 227 7.83 -13.34 23.20
N LEU A 228 7.52 -13.51 24.48
CA LEU A 228 6.29 -13.01 25.10
C LEU A 228 6.19 -11.49 24.96
N ASP A 229 7.29 -10.78 25.20
CA ASP A 229 7.37 -9.34 25.03
C ASP A 229 7.10 -8.94 23.56
N TYR A 230 7.81 -9.55 22.61
CA TYR A 230 7.59 -9.33 21.18
C TYR A 230 6.14 -9.59 20.75
N LEU A 231 5.56 -10.73 21.15
CA LEU A 231 4.19 -11.11 20.79
C LEU A 231 3.15 -10.13 21.35
N SER A 232 3.40 -9.58 22.55
CA SER A 232 2.56 -8.54 23.13
C SER A 232 2.50 -7.30 22.24
N TYR A 233 3.65 -6.76 21.82
CA TYR A 233 3.74 -5.60 20.94
C TYR A 233 3.25 -5.91 19.52
N ARG A 234 3.52 -7.10 18.99
CA ARG A 234 2.98 -7.59 17.72
C ARG A 234 1.47 -7.59 17.72
N THR A 235 0.87 -8.12 18.81
CA THR A 235 -0.58 -8.14 18.98
C THR A 235 -1.16 -6.72 19.07
N HIS A 236 -0.44 -5.82 19.76
CA HIS A 236 -0.88 -4.42 19.86
C HIS A 236 -0.87 -3.72 18.50
N HIS A 237 0.20 -3.88 17.71
CA HIS A 237 0.26 -3.35 16.34
C HIS A 237 -0.83 -3.97 15.45
N PHE A 238 -1.03 -5.28 15.51
CA PHE A 238 -2.08 -5.97 14.76
C PHE A 238 -3.49 -5.46 15.09
N LYS A 239 -3.78 -5.09 16.35
CA LYS A 239 -5.06 -4.47 16.71
C LYS A 239 -5.30 -3.14 15.97
N VAL A 240 -4.26 -2.35 15.73
CA VAL A 240 -4.36 -1.11 14.94
C VAL A 240 -4.71 -1.43 13.50
N LEU A 241 -4.01 -2.39 12.87
CA LEU A 241 -4.29 -2.84 11.50
C LEU A 241 -5.70 -3.42 11.38
N LEU A 242 -6.12 -4.23 12.35
CA LEU A 242 -7.45 -4.82 12.40
C LEU A 242 -8.56 -3.75 12.51
N PHE A 243 -8.32 -2.70 13.30
CA PHE A 243 -9.24 -1.56 13.39
C PHE A 243 -9.36 -0.85 12.04
N GLN A 244 -8.24 -0.59 11.36
CA GLN A 244 -8.24 -0.02 10.00
C GLN A 244 -9.07 -0.90 9.05
N TYR A 245 -8.86 -2.20 9.07
CA TYR A 245 -9.55 -3.14 8.20
C TYR A 245 -11.07 -3.19 8.46
N LYS A 246 -11.47 -3.23 9.75
CA LYS A 246 -12.90 -3.15 10.14
C LYS A 246 -13.54 -1.84 9.67
N THR A 247 -12.84 -0.73 9.80
CA THR A 247 -13.32 0.59 9.36
C THR A 247 -13.52 0.64 7.85
N ILE A 248 -12.61 0.03 7.06
CA ILE A 248 -12.77 -0.09 5.60
C ILE A 248 -14.03 -0.89 5.26
N ILE A 249 -14.23 -2.04 5.90
CA ILE A 249 -15.39 -2.89 5.64
C ILE A 249 -16.68 -2.11 5.93
N PHE A 250 -16.76 -1.45 7.09
CA PHE A 250 -17.90 -0.62 7.45
C PHE A 250 -18.14 0.49 6.42
N PHE A 251 -17.08 1.18 6.01
CA PHE A 251 -17.15 2.23 5.01
C PHE A 251 -17.64 1.69 3.66
N LYS A 252 -17.14 0.53 3.20
CA LYS A 252 -17.60 -0.12 1.97
C LYS A 252 -19.09 -0.44 2.03
N VAL A 253 -19.57 -1.02 3.12
CA VAL A 253 -20.99 -1.34 3.31
C VAL A 253 -21.85 -0.09 3.26
N LEU A 254 -21.45 0.97 3.97
CA LEU A 254 -22.16 2.24 3.99
C LEU A 254 -22.23 2.89 2.60
N ILE A 255 -21.13 2.94 1.89
CA ILE A 255 -21.06 3.51 0.54
C ILE A 255 -21.88 2.70 -0.44
N THR A 256 -21.84 1.37 -0.39
CA THR A 256 -22.68 0.50 -1.23
C THR A 256 -24.17 0.73 -0.94
N LEU A 257 -24.56 0.83 0.33
CA LEU A 257 -25.95 1.15 0.71
C LEU A 257 -26.41 2.49 0.11
N VAL A 258 -25.60 3.54 0.31
CA VAL A 258 -25.94 4.90 -0.19
C VAL A 258 -26.05 4.88 -1.71
N MET A 259 -25.12 4.18 -2.41
CA MET A 259 -25.15 4.05 -3.87
C MET A 259 -26.41 3.35 -4.36
N LEU A 260 -26.79 2.22 -3.75
CA LEU A 260 -27.99 1.48 -4.14
C LEU A 260 -29.26 2.30 -3.89
N VAL A 261 -29.35 3.01 -2.77
CA VAL A 261 -30.50 3.87 -2.45
C VAL A 261 -30.61 5.03 -3.45
N ILE A 262 -29.53 5.78 -3.67
CA ILE A 262 -29.55 6.92 -4.60
C ILE A 262 -29.77 6.43 -6.04
N GLY A 263 -29.04 5.39 -6.45
CA GLY A 263 -29.12 4.87 -7.82
C GLY A 263 -30.50 4.32 -8.15
N THR A 264 -31.12 3.55 -7.23
CA THR A 264 -32.49 3.03 -7.39
C THR A 264 -33.48 4.17 -7.43
N TYR A 265 -33.36 5.17 -6.55
CA TYR A 265 -34.24 6.34 -6.55
C TYR A 265 -34.20 7.10 -7.89
N LEU A 266 -32.99 7.31 -8.44
CA LEU A 266 -32.79 7.97 -9.73
C LEU A 266 -33.32 7.13 -10.90
N LEU A 267 -33.17 5.81 -10.83
CA LEU A 267 -33.68 4.88 -11.85
C LEU A 267 -35.19 4.85 -11.89
N VAL A 268 -35.85 4.72 -10.72
CA VAL A 268 -37.31 4.67 -10.62
C VAL A 268 -37.95 6.00 -11.09
N ASN A 269 -37.30 7.13 -10.77
CA ASN A 269 -37.75 8.46 -11.23
C ASN A 269 -37.31 8.80 -12.67
N GLN A 270 -36.85 7.82 -13.45
CA GLN A 270 -36.44 7.98 -14.85
C GLN A 270 -35.35 9.05 -15.10
N LYS A 271 -34.60 9.43 -14.05
CA LYS A 271 -33.49 10.38 -14.14
C LYS A 271 -32.17 9.68 -14.56
N LEU A 272 -32.15 8.35 -14.52
CA LEU A 272 -31.02 7.52 -14.92
C LEU A 272 -31.58 6.32 -15.72
N ASN A 273 -30.92 5.92 -16.81
CA ASN A 273 -31.25 4.70 -17.52
C ASN A 273 -30.53 3.48 -16.90
N ILE A 274 -30.98 2.27 -17.20
CA ILE A 274 -30.44 1.03 -16.65
C ILE A 274 -28.95 0.88 -16.97
N GLY A 275 -28.53 1.21 -18.20
CA GLY A 275 -27.11 1.15 -18.60
C GLY A 275 -26.23 2.09 -17.79
N ALA A 276 -26.69 3.32 -17.55
CA ALA A 276 -25.99 4.29 -16.73
C ALA A 276 -25.96 3.88 -15.24
N PHE A 277 -27.04 3.27 -14.72
CA PHE A 277 -27.05 2.74 -13.36
C PHE A 277 -25.98 1.63 -13.16
N ILE A 278 -25.93 0.66 -14.07
CA ILE A 278 -24.94 -0.43 -14.02
C ILE A 278 -23.52 0.11 -14.17
N ALA A 279 -23.32 1.06 -15.08
CA ALA A 279 -22.00 1.71 -15.23
C ALA A 279 -21.59 2.47 -13.98
N ALA A 280 -22.49 3.22 -13.35
CA ALA A 280 -22.24 3.91 -12.09
C ALA A 280 -21.86 2.93 -10.96
N GLU A 281 -22.55 1.77 -10.89
CA GLU A 281 -22.21 0.70 -9.91
C GLU A 281 -20.80 0.17 -10.13
N ILE A 282 -20.40 -0.10 -11.38
CA ILE A 282 -19.03 -0.55 -11.71
C ILE A 282 -18.00 0.50 -11.29
N VAL A 283 -18.28 1.78 -11.52
CA VAL A 283 -17.38 2.87 -11.10
C VAL A 283 -17.26 2.95 -9.59
N VAL A 284 -18.37 2.84 -8.85
CA VAL A 284 -18.36 2.84 -7.38
C VAL A 284 -17.57 1.66 -6.83
N LEU A 285 -17.73 0.45 -7.38
CA LEU A 285 -16.95 -0.71 -6.99
C LEU A 285 -15.44 -0.50 -7.26
N THR A 286 -15.10 0.16 -8.37
CA THR A 286 -13.71 0.53 -8.69
C THR A 286 -13.14 1.52 -7.67
N ILE A 287 -13.91 2.56 -7.31
CA ILE A 287 -13.54 3.53 -6.26
C ILE A 287 -13.34 2.83 -4.91
N LEU A 288 -14.28 1.96 -4.50
CA LEU A 288 -14.17 1.22 -3.25
C LEU A 288 -12.93 0.31 -3.19
N THR A 289 -12.61 -0.34 -4.31
CA THR A 289 -11.38 -1.14 -4.43
C THR A 289 -10.13 -0.27 -4.33
N ALA A 290 -10.14 0.91 -4.94
CA ALA A 290 -9.04 1.87 -4.88
C ALA A 290 -8.86 2.42 -3.45
N VAL A 291 -9.93 2.75 -2.74
CA VAL A 291 -9.90 3.16 -1.33
C VAL A 291 -9.32 2.05 -0.44
N GLU A 292 -9.74 0.81 -0.65
CA GLU A 292 -9.19 -0.34 0.09
C GLU A 292 -7.68 -0.48 -0.12
N LYS A 293 -7.20 -0.32 -1.37
CA LYS A 293 -5.78 -0.34 -1.70
C LYS A 293 -5.00 0.77 -1.00
N LEU A 294 -5.53 2.00 -0.99
CA LEU A 294 -4.88 3.13 -0.29
C LEU A 294 -4.69 2.82 1.20
N ILE A 295 -5.72 2.31 1.86
CA ILE A 295 -5.65 2.07 3.30
C ILE A 295 -4.75 0.86 3.60
N LYS A 296 -4.79 -0.21 2.80
CA LYS A 296 -3.85 -1.34 2.92
C LYS A 296 -2.39 -0.95 2.65
N SER A 297 -2.16 0.10 1.86
CA SER A 297 -0.81 0.64 1.62
C SER A 297 -0.23 1.36 2.85
N LEU A 298 -1.05 1.71 3.85
CA LEU A 298 -0.57 2.27 5.12
C LEU A 298 0.35 1.32 5.87
N GLU A 299 0.06 0.02 5.90
CA GLU A 299 0.94 -0.99 6.49
C GLU A 299 2.34 -0.93 5.85
N SER A 300 2.40 -0.92 4.52
CA SER A 300 3.67 -0.80 3.79
C SER A 300 4.37 0.54 4.05
N TYR A 301 3.62 1.61 4.26
CA TYR A 301 4.17 2.90 4.66
C TYR A 301 4.81 2.83 6.05
N TYR A 302 4.19 2.15 7.02
CA TYR A 302 4.76 1.95 8.36
C TYR A 302 6.05 1.12 8.29
N ASP A 303 6.06 0.05 7.49
CA ASP A 303 7.24 -0.80 7.28
C ASP A 303 8.40 0.00 6.67
N VAL A 304 8.13 0.84 5.65
CA VAL A 304 9.13 1.70 5.01
C VAL A 304 9.72 2.71 5.99
N ILE A 305 8.87 3.37 6.78
CA ILE A 305 9.33 4.33 7.80
C ILE A 305 10.20 3.63 8.84
N THR A 306 9.81 2.44 9.26
CA THR A 306 10.56 1.64 10.25
C THR A 306 11.90 1.17 9.67
N ALA A 307 11.92 0.65 8.44
CA ALA A 307 13.16 0.26 7.76
C ALA A 307 14.12 1.43 7.58
N LEU A 308 13.63 2.61 7.13
CA LEU A 308 14.45 3.83 7.02
C LEU A 308 15.01 4.27 8.37
N SER A 309 14.25 4.13 9.46
CA SER A 309 14.72 4.44 10.81
C SER A 309 15.88 3.53 11.24
N LYS A 310 15.85 2.26 10.87
CA LYS A 310 16.90 1.27 11.20
C LYS A 310 18.15 1.45 10.34
N LEU A 311 17.96 1.65 9.03
CA LEU A 311 19.07 1.84 8.08
C LEU A 311 19.81 3.17 8.27
N SER A 312 19.26 4.12 9.00
CA SER A 312 19.84 5.45 9.23
C SER A 312 20.55 5.61 10.57
N LYS A 313 20.48 4.63 11.44
CA LYS A 313 21.20 4.56 12.73
C LYS A 313 22.54 3.85 12.58
#